data_94d97b6245a2dc96f31bad3dfae3c676
#
_entry.id   94d97b6245a2dc96f31bad3dfae3c676
#
_cell.length_a   1.000
_cell.length_b   1.000
_cell.length_c   1.000
_cell.angle_alpha   90.00
_cell.angle_beta   90.00
_cell.angle_gamma   90.00
#
_symmetry.space_group_name_H-M   'P 1'
#
loop_
_entity.id
_entity.type
_entity.pdbx_description
1 polymer ?
#
loop_
_entity_poly.entity_id
_entity_poly.type
_entity_poly.pdbx_seq_one_letter_code
_entity_poly.pdbx_strand_id
1 'polypeptide(L)'
;MRRAAEAPLEKRAASVQKKGEKFVRFWHKTGLVHFREEEEVLLPAYSRHMRLDPDADVMRILADHAEIRATVLDFERRLAAKIPIEAEQMASLAKLLHDHVRFEENVLFPRIEKTLGEEGLNEMGRGLTRLHSKNDPCEI
;
A
#
# COMPACT_ATOMS: atom_id res chain seq x y z
N MET A 1 -35.49 -18.29 1.57
CA MET A 1 -34.44 -17.26 1.33
C MET A 1 -34.27 -17.08 -0.15
N ARG A 2 -34.66 -15.93 -0.69
CA ARG A 2 -34.37 -15.61 -2.10
C ARG A 2 -32.88 -15.29 -2.17
N ARG A 3 -32.10 -16.08 -2.95
CA ARG A 3 -30.74 -15.67 -3.33
C ARG A 3 -30.88 -14.37 -4.12
N ALA A 4 -30.13 -13.35 -3.70
CA ALA A 4 -30.01 -12.15 -4.50
C ALA A 4 -29.58 -12.56 -5.92
N ALA A 5 -30.30 -12.11 -6.96
CA ALA A 5 -29.95 -12.41 -8.32
C ALA A 5 -28.54 -11.89 -8.59
N GLU A 6 -27.64 -12.76 -9.03
CA GLU A 6 -26.30 -12.35 -9.43
C GLU A 6 -26.39 -11.33 -10.57
N ALA A 7 -25.62 -10.23 -10.48
CA ALA A 7 -25.56 -9.24 -11.53
C ALA A 7 -25.09 -9.89 -12.85
N PRO A 8 -25.60 -9.46 -14.00
CA PRO A 8 -25.11 -9.93 -15.30
C PRO A 8 -23.59 -9.82 -15.40
N LEU A 9 -22.94 -10.78 -16.09
CA LEU A 9 -21.48 -10.82 -16.27
C LEU A 9 -20.90 -9.49 -16.77
N GLU A 10 -21.58 -8.83 -17.71
CA GLU A 10 -21.15 -7.54 -18.25
C GLU A 10 -21.13 -6.44 -17.19
N LYS A 11 -22.12 -6.38 -16.30
CA LYS A 11 -22.16 -5.42 -15.19
C LYS A 11 -21.09 -5.72 -14.15
N ARG A 12 -20.81 -7.00 -13.88
CA ARG A 12 -19.73 -7.40 -12.97
C ARG A 12 -18.37 -7.04 -13.55
N ALA A 13 -18.13 -7.29 -14.82
CA ALA A 13 -16.91 -6.91 -15.51
C ALA A 13 -16.69 -5.39 -15.50
N ALA A 14 -17.75 -4.63 -15.80
CA ALA A 14 -17.69 -3.16 -15.74
C ALA A 14 -17.40 -2.64 -14.32
N SER A 15 -17.99 -3.26 -13.30
CA SER A 15 -17.73 -2.92 -11.89
C SER A 15 -16.28 -3.20 -11.49
N VAL A 16 -15.72 -4.33 -11.90
CA VAL A 16 -14.32 -4.70 -11.64
C VAL A 16 -13.38 -3.69 -12.31
N GLN A 17 -13.67 -3.31 -13.56
CA GLN A 17 -12.87 -2.34 -14.30
C GLN A 17 -12.86 -0.98 -13.61
N LYS A 18 -14.02 -0.48 -13.14
CA LYS A 18 -14.11 0.76 -12.38
C LYS A 18 -13.35 0.72 -11.07
N LYS A 19 -13.39 -0.41 -10.37
CA LYS A 19 -12.62 -0.60 -9.14
C LYS A 19 -11.12 -0.56 -9.40
N GLY A 20 -10.68 -1.16 -10.49
CA GLY A 20 -9.28 -1.12 -10.91
C GLY A 20 -8.81 0.30 -11.23
N GLU A 21 -9.60 1.05 -11.99
CA GLU A 21 -9.32 2.46 -12.30
C GLU A 21 -9.25 3.32 -11.03
N LYS A 22 -10.20 3.13 -10.14
CA LYS A 22 -10.28 3.84 -8.86
C LYS A 22 -9.08 3.52 -7.99
N PHE A 23 -8.66 2.26 -7.95
CA PHE A 23 -7.49 1.83 -7.20
C PHE A 23 -6.20 2.47 -7.73
N VAL A 24 -6.00 2.49 -9.04
CA VAL A 24 -4.82 3.12 -9.67
C VAL A 24 -4.77 4.62 -9.33
N ARG A 25 -5.90 5.31 -9.39
CA ARG A 25 -5.97 6.72 -8.98
C ARG A 25 -5.64 6.92 -7.50
N PHE A 26 -6.19 6.07 -6.63
CA PHE A 26 -5.89 6.09 -5.20
C PHE A 26 -4.40 5.86 -4.95
N TRP A 27 -3.81 4.91 -5.66
CA TRP A 27 -2.40 4.61 -5.55
C TRP A 27 -1.52 5.84 -5.84
N HIS A 28 -1.73 6.49 -6.95
CA HIS A 28 -0.95 7.68 -7.32
C HIS A 28 -1.16 8.86 -6.38
N LYS A 29 -2.37 9.01 -5.85
CA LYS A 29 -2.70 10.11 -4.96
C LYS A 29 -2.24 9.88 -3.51
N THR A 30 -2.38 8.67 -3.00
CA THR A 30 -2.23 8.36 -1.57
C THR A 30 -1.33 7.17 -1.29
N GLY A 31 -1.54 6.04 -1.97
CA GLY A 31 -0.87 4.78 -1.66
C GLY A 31 0.64 4.83 -1.84
N LEU A 32 1.11 5.43 -2.93
CA LEU A 32 2.53 5.57 -3.21
C LEU A 32 3.23 6.42 -2.15
N VAL A 33 2.63 7.53 -1.75
CA VAL A 33 3.16 8.41 -0.69
C VAL A 33 3.24 7.65 0.62
N HIS A 34 2.22 6.89 0.96
CA HIS A 34 2.18 6.08 2.18
C HIS A 34 3.31 5.04 2.19
N PHE A 35 3.56 4.34 1.09
CA PHE A 35 4.69 3.42 0.99
C PHE A 35 6.03 4.13 1.12
N ARG A 36 6.16 5.32 0.55
CA ARG A 36 7.37 6.13 0.68
C ARG A 36 7.61 6.61 2.11
N GLU A 37 6.55 6.95 2.83
CA GLU A 37 6.66 7.27 4.27
C GLU A 37 7.26 6.10 5.05
N GLU A 38 6.80 4.89 4.79
CA GLU A 38 7.31 3.70 5.45
C GLU A 38 8.75 3.36 5.03
N GLU A 39 9.02 3.34 3.73
CA GLU A 39 10.31 2.91 3.18
C GLU A 39 11.41 3.95 3.34
N GLU A 40 11.08 5.23 3.24
CA GLU A 40 12.08 6.32 3.26
C GLU A 40 12.24 6.99 4.61
N VAL A 41 11.27 6.85 5.51
CA VAL A 41 11.28 7.50 6.82
C VAL A 41 11.18 6.51 7.98
N LEU A 42 10.10 5.73 8.03
CA LEU A 42 9.81 4.83 9.14
C LEU A 42 10.84 3.72 9.31
N LEU A 43 11.08 2.95 8.25
CA LEU A 43 12.03 1.84 8.30
C LEU A 43 13.47 2.31 8.48
N PRO A 44 13.95 3.39 7.83
CA PRO A 44 15.27 3.94 8.14
C PRO A 44 15.43 4.40 9.60
N ALA A 45 14.43 5.03 10.17
CA ALA A 45 14.44 5.42 11.59
C ALA A 45 14.52 4.18 12.50
N TYR A 46 13.72 3.17 12.20
CA TYR A 46 13.72 1.89 12.93
C TYR A 46 15.08 1.17 12.82
N SER A 47 15.72 1.22 11.64
CA SER A 47 17.00 0.56 11.40
C SER A 47 18.15 1.10 12.24
N ARG A 48 18.04 2.31 12.76
CA ARG A 48 19.04 2.89 13.66
C ARG A 48 19.04 2.23 15.03
N HIS A 49 17.94 1.62 15.42
CA HIS A 49 17.74 0.96 16.72
C HIS A 49 17.75 -0.55 16.63
N MET A 50 17.36 -1.10 15.47
CA MET A 50 17.25 -2.53 15.23
C MET A 50 17.79 -2.88 13.85
N ARG A 51 18.39 -4.05 13.72
CA ARG A 51 18.75 -4.56 12.39
C ARG A 51 17.49 -5.00 11.66
N LEU A 52 17.30 -4.53 10.44
CA LEU A 52 16.17 -4.95 9.58
C LEU A 52 16.40 -6.35 9.01
N ASP A 53 17.64 -6.70 8.77
CA ASP A 53 18.12 -7.99 8.32
C ASP A 53 18.58 -8.80 9.56
N PRO A 54 18.01 -9.88 9.94
CA PRO A 54 17.01 -10.78 9.35
C PRO A 54 15.59 -10.63 9.95
N ASP A 55 15.04 -9.44 10.03
CA ASP A 55 13.71 -9.20 10.59
C ASP A 55 12.64 -9.72 9.62
N ALA A 56 12.02 -10.85 9.98
CA ALA A 56 11.01 -11.50 9.15
C ALA A 56 9.76 -10.63 8.93
N ASP A 57 9.40 -9.81 9.89
CA ASP A 57 8.23 -8.94 9.79
C ASP A 57 8.49 -7.77 8.83
N VAL A 58 9.69 -7.19 8.88
CA VAL A 58 10.09 -6.15 7.93
C VAL A 58 10.20 -6.73 6.52
N MET A 59 10.77 -7.92 6.38
CA MET A 59 10.85 -8.60 5.07
C MET A 59 9.48 -8.87 4.48
N ARG A 60 8.51 -9.25 5.30
CA ARG A 60 7.12 -9.43 4.88
C ARG A 60 6.51 -8.14 4.34
N ILE A 61 6.70 -7.03 5.04
CA ILE A 61 6.20 -5.72 4.60
C ILE A 61 6.79 -5.32 3.26
N LEU A 62 8.10 -5.46 3.09
CA LEU A 62 8.77 -5.13 1.84
C LEU A 62 8.33 -6.04 0.69
N ALA A 63 8.11 -7.33 0.95
CA ALA A 63 7.56 -8.25 -0.04
C ALA A 63 6.13 -7.87 -0.45
N ASP A 64 5.28 -7.51 0.50
CA ASP A 64 3.93 -7.02 0.23
C ASP A 64 3.95 -5.74 -0.63
N HIS A 65 4.83 -4.80 -0.30
CA HIS A 65 5.02 -3.57 -1.08
C HIS A 65 5.41 -3.88 -2.53
N ALA A 66 6.34 -4.81 -2.72
CA ALA A 66 6.77 -5.22 -4.06
C ALA A 66 5.62 -5.84 -4.86
N GLU A 67 4.82 -6.70 -4.23
CA GLU A 67 3.68 -7.35 -4.87
C GLU A 67 2.56 -6.35 -5.20
N ILE A 68 2.27 -5.42 -4.31
CA ILE A 68 1.29 -4.37 -4.56
C ILE A 68 1.74 -3.46 -5.70
N ARG A 69 3.01 -3.05 -5.74
CA ARG A 69 3.57 -2.24 -6.83
C ARG A 69 3.48 -2.97 -8.18
N ALA A 70 3.78 -4.28 -8.20
CA ALA A 70 3.66 -5.09 -9.41
C ALA A 70 2.22 -5.16 -9.90
N THR A 71 1.27 -5.29 -8.99
CA THR A 71 -0.17 -5.31 -9.31
C THR A 71 -0.61 -3.96 -9.91
N VAL A 72 -0.18 -2.84 -9.34
CA VAL A 72 -0.47 -1.51 -9.90
C VAL A 72 0.05 -1.39 -11.32
N LEU A 73 1.29 -1.80 -11.57
CA LEU A 73 1.88 -1.77 -12.92
C LEU A 73 1.09 -2.63 -13.90
N ASP A 74 0.66 -3.81 -13.51
CA ASP A 74 -0.17 -4.67 -14.35
C ASP A 74 -1.53 -4.02 -14.65
N PHE A 75 -2.17 -3.43 -13.66
CA PHE A 75 -3.45 -2.73 -13.85
C PHE A 75 -3.30 -1.54 -14.79
N GLU A 76 -2.25 -0.75 -14.64
CA GLU A 76 -1.97 0.38 -15.52
C GLU A 76 -1.78 -0.06 -16.98
N ARG A 77 -1.04 -1.14 -17.20
CA ARG A 77 -0.85 -1.72 -18.54
C ARG A 77 -2.16 -2.18 -19.13
N ARG A 78 -2.97 -2.87 -18.35
CA ARG A 78 -4.29 -3.36 -18.81
C ARG A 78 -5.22 -2.19 -19.14
N LEU A 79 -5.28 -1.17 -18.29
CA LEU A 79 -6.10 0.00 -18.55
C LEU A 79 -5.65 0.74 -19.83
N ALA A 80 -4.35 0.92 -20.02
CA ALA A 80 -3.81 1.57 -21.21
C ALA A 80 -4.08 0.76 -22.50
N ALA A 81 -3.98 -0.55 -22.42
CA ALA A 81 -4.20 -1.46 -23.56
C ALA A 81 -5.67 -1.86 -23.75
N LYS A 82 -6.57 -1.40 -22.89
CA LYS A 82 -8.00 -1.77 -22.85
C LYS A 82 -8.20 -3.29 -22.67
N ILE A 83 -7.31 -3.91 -21.89
CA ILE A 83 -7.41 -5.30 -21.46
C ILE A 83 -8.18 -5.33 -20.15
N PRO A 84 -9.24 -6.14 -20.01
CA PRO A 84 -10.01 -6.18 -18.77
C PRO A 84 -9.20 -6.65 -17.57
N ILE A 85 -9.41 -5.99 -16.42
CA ILE A 85 -8.93 -6.47 -15.12
C ILE A 85 -9.90 -7.56 -14.68
N GLU A 86 -9.36 -8.71 -14.26
CA GLU A 86 -10.17 -9.85 -13.87
C GLU A 86 -10.63 -9.74 -12.42
N ALA A 87 -11.82 -10.28 -12.12
CA ALA A 87 -12.39 -10.27 -10.77
C ALA A 87 -11.47 -10.94 -9.75
N GLU A 88 -10.77 -12.01 -10.13
CA GLU A 88 -9.81 -12.71 -9.28
C GLU A 88 -8.61 -11.82 -8.91
N GLN A 89 -8.15 -11.01 -9.85
CA GLN A 89 -7.04 -10.07 -9.60
C GLN A 89 -7.45 -8.99 -8.59
N MET A 90 -8.66 -8.46 -8.71
CA MET A 90 -9.20 -7.51 -7.73
C MET A 90 -9.39 -8.13 -6.35
N ALA A 91 -9.91 -9.35 -6.29
CA ALA A 91 -10.09 -10.07 -5.03
C ALA A 91 -8.75 -10.37 -4.35
N SER A 92 -7.75 -10.78 -5.12
CA SER A 92 -6.39 -11.03 -4.60
C SER A 92 -5.76 -9.76 -4.06
N LEU A 93 -5.90 -8.64 -4.77
CA LEU A 93 -5.40 -7.35 -4.32
C LEU A 93 -6.11 -6.90 -3.03
N ALA A 94 -7.42 -7.01 -2.96
CA ALA A 94 -8.19 -6.64 -1.78
C ALA A 94 -7.75 -7.43 -0.55
N LYS A 95 -7.53 -8.73 -0.71
CA LYS A 95 -7.02 -9.59 0.37
C LYS A 95 -5.62 -9.20 0.79
N LEU A 96 -4.72 -8.99 -0.17
CA LEU A 96 -3.34 -8.59 0.09
C LEU A 96 -3.28 -7.28 0.87
N LEU A 97 -4.04 -6.27 0.45
CA LEU A 97 -4.12 -4.97 1.13
C LEU A 97 -4.69 -5.10 2.54
N HIS A 98 -5.77 -5.87 2.70
CA HIS A 98 -6.39 -6.09 4.00
C HIS A 98 -5.41 -6.76 4.98
N ASP A 99 -4.77 -7.84 4.57
CA ASP A 99 -3.82 -8.57 5.39
C ASP A 99 -2.59 -7.71 5.71
N HIS A 100 -2.11 -6.94 4.75
CA HIS A 100 -0.98 -6.03 4.91
C HIS A 100 -1.25 -4.94 5.95
N VAL A 101 -2.38 -4.25 5.83
CA VAL A 101 -2.77 -3.18 6.77
C VAL A 101 -2.94 -3.74 8.19
N ARG A 102 -3.61 -4.88 8.32
CA ARG A 102 -3.80 -5.52 9.64
C ARG A 102 -2.48 -5.93 10.27
N PHE A 103 -1.56 -6.45 9.48
CA PHE A 103 -0.24 -6.83 9.98
C PHE A 103 0.55 -5.61 10.47
N GLU A 104 0.53 -4.52 9.72
CA GLU A 104 1.18 -3.27 10.13
C GLU A 104 0.58 -2.73 11.44
N GLU A 105 -0.74 -2.62 11.51
CA GLU A 105 -1.44 -2.05 12.68
C GLU A 105 -1.31 -2.90 13.93
N ASN A 106 -1.36 -4.23 13.79
CA ASN A 106 -1.40 -5.13 14.94
C ASN A 106 -0.05 -5.64 15.40
N VAL A 107 0.95 -5.67 14.52
CA VAL A 107 2.25 -6.28 14.80
C VAL A 107 3.40 -5.31 14.63
N LEU A 108 3.57 -4.76 13.44
CA LEU A 108 4.78 -4.00 13.11
C LEU A 108 4.81 -2.62 13.74
N PHE A 109 3.79 -1.81 13.56
CA PHE A 109 3.76 -0.43 14.07
C PHE A 109 3.85 -0.36 15.60
N PRO A 110 3.13 -1.17 16.37
CA PRO A 110 3.30 -1.19 17.83
C PRO A 110 4.73 -1.51 18.25
N ARG A 111 5.39 -2.43 17.56
CA ARG A 111 6.78 -2.79 17.84
C ARG A 111 7.75 -1.66 17.51
N ILE A 112 7.55 -0.99 16.39
CA ILE A 112 8.37 0.15 15.98
C ILE A 112 8.20 1.31 16.96
N GLU A 113 6.98 1.66 17.31
CA GLU A 113 6.69 2.72 18.30
C GLU A 113 7.40 2.47 19.63
N LYS A 114 7.32 1.25 20.13
CA LYS A 114 7.96 0.85 21.37
C LYS A 114 9.49 0.94 21.27
N THR A 115 10.06 0.57 20.15
CA THR A 115 11.51 0.60 19.93
C THR A 115 12.05 2.02 19.79
N LEU A 116 11.34 2.87 19.04
CA LEU A 116 11.76 4.25 18.79
C LEU A 116 11.68 5.14 20.05
N GLY A 117 10.65 4.95 20.87
CA GLY A 117 10.38 5.84 22.00
C GLY A 117 10.03 7.25 21.55
N GLU A 118 9.93 8.20 22.51
CA GLU A 118 9.52 9.57 22.24
C GLU A 118 10.47 10.31 21.31
N GLU A 119 11.77 10.21 21.57
CA GLU A 119 12.80 10.89 20.76
C GLU A 119 12.84 10.35 19.33
N GLY A 120 12.79 9.03 19.16
CA GLY A 120 12.77 8.40 17.85
C GLY A 120 11.52 8.76 17.06
N LEU A 121 10.36 8.83 17.70
CA LEU A 121 9.10 9.25 17.09
C LEU A 121 9.15 10.71 16.63
N ASN A 122 9.75 11.59 17.43
CA ASN A 122 9.93 13.00 17.06
C ASN A 122 10.85 13.15 15.84
N GLU A 123 11.93 12.40 15.79
CA GLU A 123 12.84 12.36 14.65
C GLU A 123 12.14 11.86 13.39
N MET A 124 11.35 10.80 13.51
CA MET A 124 10.54 10.28 12.43
C MET A 124 9.54 11.32 11.92
N GLY A 125 8.87 12.05 12.82
CA GLY A 125 7.95 13.13 12.47
C GLY A 125 8.63 14.23 11.64
N ARG A 126 9.86 14.60 11.98
CA ARG A 126 10.66 15.54 11.17
C ARG A 126 10.97 14.98 9.77
N GLY A 127 11.28 13.68 9.69
CA GLY A 127 11.49 13.00 8.42
C GLY A 127 10.25 13.00 7.52
N LEU A 128 9.07 12.75 8.09
CA LEU A 128 7.80 12.81 7.37
C LEU A 128 7.51 14.23 6.84
N THR A 129 7.77 15.24 7.65
CA THR A 129 7.60 16.64 7.22
C THR A 129 8.51 16.97 6.02
N ARG A 130 9.76 16.53 6.04
CA ARG A 130 10.68 16.71 4.91
C ARG A 130 10.21 15.99 3.65
N LEU A 131 9.71 14.77 3.80
CA LEU A 131 9.18 13.99 2.68
C LEU A 131 7.99 14.69 2.03
N HIS A 132 7.04 15.16 2.85
CA HIS A 132 5.84 15.83 2.36
C HIS A 132 6.16 17.14 1.66
N SER A 133 7.12 17.92 2.14
CA SER A 133 7.51 19.17 1.48
C SER A 133 8.14 18.94 0.10
N LYS A 134 8.86 17.82 -0.10
CA LYS A 134 9.42 17.43 -1.41
C LYS A 134 8.38 16.94 -2.41
N ASN A 135 7.21 16.53 -1.94
CA ASN A 135 6.12 16.03 -2.77
C ASN A 135 5.01 17.06 -2.97
N ASP A 136 5.21 18.30 -2.52
CA ASP A 136 4.24 19.37 -2.70
C ASP A 136 4.13 19.72 -4.19
N PRO A 137 2.92 19.63 -4.80
CA PRO A 137 2.74 19.96 -6.20
C PRO A 137 3.05 21.41 -6.56
N CYS A 138 3.25 22.28 -5.59
CA CYS A 138 3.65 23.67 -5.79
C CYS A 138 5.17 23.86 -6.01
N GLU A 139 5.98 22.81 -5.91
CA GLU A 139 7.43 22.84 -6.10
C GLU A 139 7.90 22.33 -7.47
N ILE A 140 7.06 22.42 -8.47
CA ILE A 140 7.48 22.11 -9.84
C ILE A 140 8.10 23.33 -10.47
#